data_fddf382fe51f127fe1c175d7cc5076ea
#
_entry.id   fddf382fe51f127fe1c175d7cc5076ea
#
_cell.length_a   1.000
_cell.length_b   1.000
_cell.length_c   1.000
_cell.angle_alpha   90.00
_cell.angle_beta   90.00
_cell.angle_gamma   90.00
#
_symmetry.space_group_name_H-M   'P 1'
#
loop_
_entity.id
_entity.type
_entity.pdbx_description
1 polymer ?
#
loop_
_entity_poly.entity_id
_entity_poly.type
_entity_poly.pdbx_seq_one_letter_code
_entity_poly.pdbx_strand_id
1 'polypeptide(L)'
;MDPADRSTCVLFGDGAGAAVFELTDTSAPFAITLGARGDAAIHAGGPCRAGSAPISMDGRAVFRFAVDALPKCLHTVLDETGLTLDNLDWVVCHQANSRIIDHCVKALHADGAKLYKNMDRHGNTSAASIPVALNELAESGQLHPGQTLACIGFGGGLTWGGMIVEYKG
;
A
#
# COMPACT_ATOMS: atom_id res chain seq x y z
N MET A 1 9.24 -18.29 2.75
CA MET A 1 10.43 -17.68 2.07
C MET A 1 11.59 -18.64 2.17
N ASP A 2 12.56 -18.54 1.25
CA ASP A 2 13.80 -19.27 1.36
C ASP A 2 14.78 -18.48 2.25
N PRO A 3 15.22 -19.01 3.40
CA PRO A 3 16.18 -18.32 4.28
C PRO A 3 17.55 -18.10 3.64
N ALA A 4 17.90 -18.86 2.61
CA ALA A 4 19.14 -18.71 1.87
C ALA A 4 19.08 -17.59 0.81
N ASP A 5 17.88 -17.19 0.39
CA ASP A 5 17.70 -16.09 -0.54
C ASP A 5 17.65 -14.74 0.21
N ARG A 6 18.81 -14.13 0.35
CA ARG A 6 18.95 -12.81 1.00
C ARG A 6 18.30 -11.66 0.23
N SER A 7 17.87 -11.87 -1.01
CA SER A 7 17.15 -10.83 -1.77
C SER A 7 15.70 -10.69 -1.35
N THR A 8 15.14 -11.69 -0.70
CA THR A 8 13.75 -11.71 -0.23
C THR A 8 13.63 -11.89 1.28
N CYS A 9 14.38 -12.79 1.90
CA CYS A 9 14.19 -13.13 3.33
C CYS A 9 14.43 -11.95 4.29
N VAL A 10 15.24 -10.97 3.91
CA VAL A 10 15.54 -9.77 4.72
C VAL A 10 14.52 -8.64 4.57
N LEU A 11 13.59 -8.76 3.63
CA LEU A 11 12.63 -7.71 3.33
C LEU A 11 11.28 -7.90 4.03
N PHE A 12 10.85 -9.16 4.16
CA PHE A 12 9.50 -9.47 4.61
C PHE A 12 9.41 -9.65 6.12
N GLY A 13 8.31 -9.15 6.68
CA GLY A 13 7.90 -9.39 8.06
C GLY A 13 6.56 -10.12 8.12
N ASP A 14 6.25 -10.68 9.28
CA ASP A 14 4.95 -11.27 9.55
C ASP A 14 3.98 -10.21 10.08
N GLY A 15 2.74 -10.27 9.66
CA GLY A 15 1.71 -9.35 10.11
C GLY A 15 0.33 -9.76 9.66
N ALA A 16 -0.67 -9.30 10.39
CA ALA A 16 -2.07 -9.42 10.05
C ALA A 16 -2.78 -8.10 10.32
N GLY A 17 -3.81 -7.83 9.56
CA GLY A 17 -4.65 -6.65 9.76
C GLY A 17 -6.04 -6.88 9.22
N ALA A 18 -7.02 -6.22 9.81
CA ALA A 18 -8.41 -6.25 9.41
C ALA A 18 -8.99 -4.84 9.45
N ALA A 19 -9.94 -4.57 8.57
CA ALA A 19 -10.70 -3.34 8.56
C ALA A 19 -12.18 -3.64 8.37
N VAL A 20 -13.04 -2.87 9.02
CA VAL A 20 -14.48 -2.94 8.84
C VAL A 20 -14.89 -1.78 7.94
N PHE A 21 -15.58 -2.08 6.85
CA PHE A 21 -16.18 -1.08 5.97
C PHE A 21 -17.68 -1.03 6.22
N GLU A 22 -18.19 0.15 6.42
CA GLU A 22 -19.61 0.40 6.60
C GLU A 22 -20.14 1.28 5.47
N LEU A 23 -21.27 0.88 4.89
CA LEU A 23 -22.02 1.73 3.96
C LEU A 23 -22.80 2.76 4.78
N THR A 24 -22.58 4.03 4.48
CA THR A 24 -23.23 5.14 5.21
C THR A 24 -24.10 5.95 4.28
N ASP A 25 -25.15 6.58 4.84
CA ASP A 25 -26.00 7.52 4.11
C ASP A 25 -25.38 8.93 3.96
N THR A 26 -24.20 9.13 4.54
CA THR A 26 -23.45 10.39 4.41
C THR A 26 -22.60 10.40 3.16
N SER A 27 -22.53 11.54 2.49
CA SER A 27 -21.73 11.74 1.26
C SER A 27 -20.23 11.90 1.57
N ALA A 28 -19.61 10.87 2.16
CA ALA A 28 -18.17 10.84 2.30
C ALA A 28 -17.51 10.54 0.93
N PRO A 29 -16.35 11.13 0.62
CA PRO A 29 -15.63 10.82 -0.60
C PRO A 29 -15.24 9.34 -0.63
N PHE A 30 -15.59 8.67 -1.73
CA PHE A 30 -15.22 7.27 -1.96
C PHE A 30 -14.89 7.05 -3.44
N ALA A 31 -13.75 6.46 -3.68
CA ALA A 31 -13.36 5.94 -4.99
C ALA A 31 -12.49 4.70 -4.80
N ILE A 32 -12.49 3.83 -5.80
CA ILE A 32 -11.63 2.64 -5.84
C ILE A 32 -11.16 2.38 -7.26
N THR A 33 -9.88 2.14 -7.44
CA THR A 33 -9.30 1.68 -8.69
C THR A 33 -8.52 0.40 -8.48
N LEU A 34 -8.63 -0.52 -9.42
CA LEU A 34 -7.94 -1.81 -9.41
C LEU A 34 -7.39 -2.11 -10.79
N GLY A 35 -6.23 -2.74 -10.84
CA GLY A 35 -5.67 -3.21 -12.09
C GLY A 35 -4.75 -4.41 -11.90
N ALA A 36 -4.55 -5.14 -12.99
CA ALA A 36 -3.67 -6.30 -13.01
C ALA A 36 -3.03 -6.47 -14.38
N ARG A 37 -1.83 -7.01 -14.38
CA ARG A 37 -1.08 -7.38 -15.58
C ARG A 37 -0.30 -8.65 -15.31
N GLY A 38 -0.34 -9.64 -16.20
CA GLY A 38 0.50 -10.83 -16.11
C GLY A 38 1.98 -10.46 -16.22
N ASP A 39 2.78 -10.75 -15.18
CA ASP A 39 4.20 -10.45 -15.12
C ASP A 39 4.89 -11.36 -14.08
N ALA A 40 6.08 -11.84 -14.41
CA ALA A 40 6.84 -12.75 -13.55
C ALA A 40 7.77 -12.04 -12.55
N ALA A 41 7.74 -10.71 -12.47
CA ALA A 41 8.61 -9.93 -11.59
C ALA A 41 8.43 -10.26 -10.10
N ILE A 42 7.24 -10.71 -9.70
CA ILE A 42 6.97 -11.29 -8.38
C ILE A 42 6.33 -12.65 -8.60
N HIS A 43 6.96 -13.70 -8.09
CA HIS A 43 6.40 -15.04 -8.12
C HIS A 43 6.21 -15.54 -6.68
N ALA A 44 4.98 -15.90 -6.35
CA ALA A 44 4.63 -16.53 -5.08
C ALA A 44 4.09 -17.93 -5.38
N GLY A 45 4.77 -18.96 -4.89
CA GLY A 45 4.48 -20.35 -5.21
C GLY A 45 3.17 -20.93 -4.65
N GLY A 46 2.28 -20.07 -4.15
CA GLY A 46 0.98 -20.45 -3.58
C GLY A 46 1.06 -21.02 -2.16
N PRO A 47 -0.11 -21.19 -1.52
CA PRO A 47 -0.17 -21.53 -0.10
C PRO A 47 0.26 -22.97 0.16
N CYS A 48 1.27 -23.11 0.99
CA CYS A 48 1.55 -24.25 1.90
C CYS A 48 1.37 -25.69 1.34
N ARG A 49 1.54 -25.92 0.05
CA ARG A 49 1.69 -27.30 -0.45
C ARG A 49 3.16 -27.70 -0.34
N ALA A 50 3.43 -28.90 0.17
CA ALA A 50 4.75 -29.50 0.12
C ALA A 50 5.28 -29.42 -1.32
N GLY A 51 6.40 -28.72 -1.52
CA GLY A 51 7.00 -28.48 -2.84
C GLY A 51 6.58 -27.17 -3.54
N SER A 52 5.83 -26.27 -2.90
CA SER A 52 5.60 -24.94 -3.45
C SER A 52 6.91 -24.13 -3.45
N ALA A 53 7.18 -23.45 -4.57
CA ALA A 53 8.35 -22.57 -4.65
C ALA A 53 8.22 -21.40 -3.68
N PRO A 54 9.31 -20.98 -3.02
CA PRO A 54 9.31 -19.78 -2.19
C PRO A 54 9.02 -18.52 -3.02
N ILE A 55 8.70 -17.42 -2.34
CA ILE A 55 8.57 -16.12 -3.01
C ILE A 55 9.93 -15.78 -3.65
N SER A 56 9.88 -15.42 -4.92
CA SER A 56 11.02 -14.87 -5.66
C SER A 56 10.64 -13.54 -6.31
N MET A 57 11.60 -12.62 -6.46
CA MET A 57 11.30 -11.27 -6.92
C MET A 57 12.47 -10.66 -7.69
N ASP A 58 12.19 -10.08 -8.88
CA ASP A 58 13.08 -9.10 -9.50
C ASP A 58 12.84 -7.71 -8.87
N GLY A 59 13.61 -7.39 -7.86
CA GLY A 59 13.45 -6.14 -7.11
C GLY A 59 13.58 -4.88 -7.98
N ARG A 60 14.36 -4.92 -9.10
CA ARG A 60 14.48 -3.77 -10.01
C ARG A 60 13.22 -3.59 -10.86
N ALA A 61 12.68 -4.68 -11.38
CA ALA A 61 11.43 -4.65 -12.14
C ALA A 61 10.27 -4.20 -11.26
N VAL A 62 10.18 -4.74 -10.04
CA VAL A 62 9.17 -4.37 -9.04
C VAL A 62 9.28 -2.88 -8.66
N PHE A 63 10.49 -2.39 -8.41
CA PHE A 63 10.68 -0.96 -8.10
C PHE A 63 10.19 -0.06 -9.25
N ARG A 64 10.61 -0.33 -10.49
CA ARG A 64 10.17 0.46 -11.66
C ARG A 64 8.66 0.47 -11.82
N PHE A 65 8.03 -0.69 -11.61
CA PHE A 65 6.58 -0.80 -11.64
C PHE A 65 5.91 0.01 -10.53
N ALA A 66 6.36 -0.14 -9.29
CA ALA A 66 5.75 0.49 -8.13
C ALA A 66 5.79 2.03 -8.21
N VAL A 67 6.93 2.60 -8.60
CA VAL A 67 7.11 4.07 -8.70
C VAL A 67 6.27 4.70 -9.82
N ASP A 68 5.82 3.91 -10.79
CA ASP A 68 4.89 4.33 -11.84
C ASP A 68 3.43 4.08 -11.42
N ALA A 69 3.14 2.91 -10.87
CA ALA A 69 1.78 2.49 -10.55
C ALA A 69 1.15 3.27 -9.39
N LEU A 70 1.89 3.50 -8.29
CA LEU A 70 1.34 4.15 -7.11
C LEU A 70 0.87 5.59 -7.36
N PRO A 71 1.69 6.49 -7.98
CA PRO A 71 1.21 7.82 -8.32
C PRO A 71 0.00 7.81 -9.27
N LYS A 72 -0.02 6.92 -10.26
CA LYS A 72 -1.16 6.79 -11.16
C LYS A 72 -2.43 6.35 -10.44
N CYS A 73 -2.34 5.37 -9.53
CA CYS A 73 -3.48 4.96 -8.72
C CYS A 73 -4.03 6.12 -7.90
N LEU A 74 -3.13 6.89 -7.27
CA LEU A 74 -3.56 8.03 -6.46
C LEU A 74 -4.25 9.10 -7.30
N HIS A 75 -3.67 9.47 -8.45
CA HIS A 75 -4.32 10.41 -9.35
C HIS A 75 -5.70 9.94 -9.81
N THR A 76 -5.83 8.64 -10.19
CA THR A 76 -7.11 8.09 -10.63
C THR A 76 -8.20 8.26 -9.57
N VAL A 77 -7.93 7.90 -8.31
CA VAL A 77 -8.95 8.01 -7.25
C VAL A 77 -9.20 9.47 -6.81
N LEU A 78 -8.21 10.35 -6.94
CA LEU A 78 -8.41 11.79 -6.75
C LEU A 78 -9.31 12.37 -7.83
N ASP A 79 -9.06 12.05 -9.10
CA ASP A 79 -9.86 12.52 -10.24
C ASP A 79 -11.32 12.04 -10.12
N GLU A 80 -11.54 10.78 -9.72
CA GLU A 80 -12.87 10.20 -9.54
C GLU A 80 -13.67 10.88 -8.40
N THR A 81 -12.98 11.35 -7.35
CA THR A 81 -13.62 12.04 -6.23
C THR A 81 -13.67 13.55 -6.38
N GLY A 82 -12.96 14.13 -7.35
CA GLY A 82 -12.77 15.58 -7.48
C GLY A 82 -11.90 16.19 -6.38
N LEU A 83 -11.19 15.36 -5.62
CA LEU A 83 -10.27 15.80 -4.57
C LEU A 83 -8.87 16.08 -5.12
N THR A 84 -8.12 16.84 -4.35
CA THR A 84 -6.68 17.06 -4.54
C THR A 84 -5.88 16.43 -3.40
N LEU A 85 -4.56 16.38 -3.54
CA LEU A 85 -3.67 15.90 -2.46
C LEU A 85 -3.84 16.72 -1.16
N ASP A 86 -4.16 18.00 -1.28
CA ASP A 86 -4.33 18.87 -0.13
C ASP A 86 -5.56 18.50 0.70
N ASN A 87 -6.58 17.90 0.07
CA ASN A 87 -7.79 17.43 0.74
C ASN A 87 -7.59 16.11 1.52
N LEU A 88 -6.49 15.41 1.26
CA LEU A 88 -6.18 14.19 2.00
C LEU A 88 -5.47 14.53 3.31
N ASP A 89 -5.87 13.89 4.39
CA ASP A 89 -5.15 13.93 5.67
C ASP A 89 -3.95 12.98 5.64
N TRP A 90 -4.15 11.78 5.10
CA TRP A 90 -3.14 10.76 5.00
C TRP A 90 -3.13 10.04 3.65
N VAL A 91 -1.93 9.67 3.20
CA VAL A 91 -1.71 8.70 2.12
C VAL A 91 -0.95 7.52 2.71
N VAL A 92 -1.59 6.36 2.77
CA VAL A 92 -1.01 5.13 3.29
C VAL A 92 -0.71 4.19 2.12
N CYS A 93 0.57 4.13 1.75
CA CYS A 93 1.05 3.23 0.72
C CYS A 93 1.32 1.84 1.30
N HIS A 94 1.29 0.81 0.45
CA HIS A 94 1.90 -0.47 0.77
C HIS A 94 3.35 -0.28 1.22
N GLN A 95 3.70 -0.82 2.40
CA GLN A 95 4.97 -0.63 3.07
C GLN A 95 6.03 -1.62 2.57
N ALA A 96 6.33 -1.59 1.25
CA ALA A 96 7.29 -2.51 0.64
C ALA A 96 8.74 -2.04 0.76
N ASN A 97 8.98 -0.75 0.54
CA ASN A 97 10.32 -0.15 0.55
C ASN A 97 10.20 1.38 0.69
N SER A 98 10.96 1.96 1.63
CA SER A 98 10.97 3.41 1.87
C SER A 98 11.31 4.23 0.61
N ARG A 99 12.22 3.73 -0.24
CA ARG A 99 12.61 4.40 -1.48
C ARG A 99 11.45 4.53 -2.47
N ILE A 100 10.51 3.58 -2.49
CA ILE A 100 9.30 3.68 -3.32
C ILE A 100 8.42 4.82 -2.82
N ILE A 101 8.18 4.90 -1.51
CA ILE A 101 7.38 5.98 -0.91
C ILE A 101 8.06 7.33 -1.11
N ASP A 102 9.39 7.42 -0.90
CA ASP A 102 10.14 8.64 -1.15
C ASP A 102 10.07 9.11 -2.60
N HIS A 103 10.04 8.16 -3.54
CA HIS A 103 9.83 8.47 -4.96
C HIS A 103 8.42 9.01 -5.21
N CYS A 104 7.40 8.39 -4.60
CA CYS A 104 6.01 8.87 -4.71
C CYS A 104 5.87 10.30 -4.15
N VAL A 105 6.45 10.60 -2.99
CA VAL A 105 6.48 11.98 -2.44
C VAL A 105 6.99 12.97 -3.46
N LYS A 106 8.13 12.66 -4.10
CA LYS A 106 8.75 13.53 -5.12
C LYS A 106 7.92 13.66 -6.40
N ALA A 107 7.43 12.51 -6.90
CA ALA A 107 6.67 12.48 -8.16
C ALA A 107 5.32 13.20 -8.05
N LEU A 108 4.72 13.16 -6.87
CA LEU A 108 3.44 13.80 -6.56
C LEU A 108 3.60 15.25 -6.08
N HIS A 109 4.81 15.73 -5.86
CA HIS A 109 5.09 16.99 -5.18
C HIS A 109 4.33 17.11 -3.84
N ALA A 110 4.16 15.97 -3.14
CA ALA A 110 3.38 15.87 -1.92
C ALA A 110 4.17 16.32 -0.69
N ASP A 111 3.45 16.73 0.36
CA ASP A 111 4.05 16.84 1.68
C ASP A 111 4.39 15.43 2.20
N GLY A 112 5.67 15.15 2.41
CA GLY A 112 6.13 13.86 2.90
C GLY A 112 5.59 13.49 4.28
N ALA A 113 5.14 14.46 5.08
CA ALA A 113 4.53 14.22 6.37
C ALA A 113 3.17 13.51 6.26
N LYS A 114 2.47 13.65 5.13
CA LYS A 114 1.20 12.96 4.87
C LYS A 114 1.37 11.50 4.42
N LEU A 115 2.58 11.08 4.02
CA LEU A 115 2.86 9.71 3.57
C LEU A 115 3.48 8.90 4.72
N TYR A 116 2.65 8.11 5.38
CA TYR A 116 3.07 7.33 6.55
C TYR A 116 4.06 6.21 6.20
N LYS A 117 5.02 5.98 7.09
CA LYS A 117 6.04 4.92 6.96
C LYS A 117 6.24 4.21 8.30
N ASN A 118 6.28 2.88 8.26
CA ASN A 118 6.56 2.04 9.43
C ASN A 118 7.35 0.75 9.11
N MET A 119 7.81 0.62 7.88
CA MET A 119 8.53 -0.58 7.44
C MET A 119 9.89 -0.80 8.13
N ASP A 120 10.44 0.24 8.76
CA ASP A 120 11.64 0.16 9.60
C ASP A 120 11.41 -0.70 10.85
N ARG A 121 10.16 -0.82 11.31
CA ARG A 121 9.76 -1.61 12.48
C ARG A 121 9.17 -2.97 12.11
N HIS A 122 8.46 -3.05 10.99
CA HIS A 122 7.68 -4.23 10.62
C HIS A 122 8.18 -4.97 9.38
N GLY A 123 9.06 -4.33 8.59
CA GLY A 123 9.40 -4.84 7.27
C GLY A 123 8.20 -4.79 6.30
N ASN A 124 8.30 -5.56 5.23
CA ASN A 124 7.21 -5.74 4.27
C ASN A 124 6.27 -6.85 4.76
N THR A 125 5.16 -6.49 5.38
CA THR A 125 4.13 -7.43 5.85
C THR A 125 3.07 -7.75 4.77
N SER A 126 3.41 -7.57 3.48
CA SER A 126 2.52 -7.84 2.35
C SER A 126 1.17 -7.09 2.47
N ALA A 127 0.04 -7.78 2.30
CA ALA A 127 -1.29 -7.18 2.36
C ALA A 127 -1.63 -6.56 3.74
N ALA A 128 -1.00 -7.05 4.83
CA ALA A 128 -1.20 -6.50 6.16
C ALA A 128 -0.57 -5.12 6.36
N SER A 129 0.33 -4.67 5.48
CA SER A 129 1.13 -3.47 5.70
C SER A 129 0.29 -2.18 5.79
N ILE A 130 -0.75 -2.04 4.99
CA ILE A 130 -1.67 -0.90 5.05
C ILE A 130 -2.52 -0.94 6.32
N PRO A 131 -3.24 -2.03 6.66
CA PRO A 131 -3.99 -2.10 7.91
C PRO A 131 -3.13 -1.89 9.16
N VAL A 132 -1.92 -2.43 9.22
CA VAL A 132 -0.99 -2.18 10.34
C VAL A 132 -0.61 -0.71 10.43
N ALA A 133 -0.30 -0.05 9.31
CA ALA A 133 0.01 1.37 9.29
C ALA A 133 -1.18 2.25 9.73
N LEU A 134 -2.40 1.91 9.30
CA LEU A 134 -3.61 2.60 9.73
C LEU A 134 -3.86 2.44 11.23
N ASN A 135 -3.68 1.23 11.77
CA ASN A 135 -3.81 0.97 13.20
C ASN A 135 -2.81 1.79 14.03
N GLU A 136 -1.54 1.84 13.62
CA GLU A 136 -0.53 2.64 14.30
C GLU A 136 -0.85 4.15 14.26
N LEU A 137 -1.34 4.67 13.13
CA LEU A 137 -1.80 6.05 13.03
C LEU A 137 -2.94 6.35 14.00
N ALA A 138 -3.89 5.42 14.12
CA ALA A 138 -5.03 5.55 15.04
C ALA A 138 -4.56 5.47 16.51
N GLU A 139 -3.77 4.45 16.88
CA GLU A 139 -3.27 4.26 18.24
C GLU A 139 -2.36 5.39 18.72
N SER A 140 -1.57 5.98 17.79
CA SER A 140 -0.73 7.13 18.10
C SER A 140 -1.50 8.46 18.20
N GLY A 141 -2.80 8.45 17.96
CA GLY A 141 -3.64 9.64 17.97
C GLY A 141 -3.35 10.62 16.83
N GLN A 142 -2.82 10.15 15.72
CA GLN A 142 -2.58 10.95 14.52
C GLN A 142 -3.72 10.83 13.51
N LEU A 143 -4.47 9.72 13.54
CA LEU A 143 -5.63 9.49 12.70
C LEU A 143 -6.91 9.69 13.52
N HIS A 144 -7.76 10.59 13.06
CA HIS A 144 -8.98 10.98 13.77
C HIS A 144 -10.24 10.71 12.92
N PRO A 145 -11.39 10.40 13.55
CA PRO A 145 -12.66 10.29 12.83
C PRO A 145 -12.96 11.52 11.97
N GLY A 146 -13.45 11.29 10.77
CA GLY A 146 -13.74 12.33 9.77
C GLY A 146 -12.59 12.64 8.82
N GLN A 147 -11.40 12.11 9.06
CA GLN A 147 -10.26 12.30 8.17
C GLN A 147 -10.38 11.48 6.89
N THR A 148 -9.92 12.07 5.78
CA THR A 148 -9.92 11.46 4.45
C THR A 148 -8.58 10.81 4.16
N LEU A 149 -8.62 9.53 3.81
CA LEU A 149 -7.45 8.69 3.55
C LEU A 149 -7.41 8.27 2.09
N ALA A 150 -6.19 8.23 1.52
CA ALA A 150 -5.92 7.41 0.35
C ALA A 150 -5.07 6.20 0.76
N CYS A 151 -5.54 5.00 0.44
CA CYS A 151 -4.78 3.76 0.59
C CYS A 151 -4.40 3.25 -0.79
N ILE A 152 -3.10 3.08 -1.06
CA ILE A 152 -2.60 2.65 -2.37
C ILE A 152 -1.58 1.52 -2.25
N GLY A 153 -1.70 0.53 -3.10
CA GLY A 153 -0.85 -0.65 -3.04
C GLY A 153 -0.57 -1.29 -4.39
N PHE A 154 0.39 -2.20 -4.36
CA PHE A 154 0.76 -3.04 -5.49
C PHE A 154 1.24 -4.40 -4.99
N GLY A 155 1.28 -5.38 -5.88
CA GLY A 155 1.73 -6.72 -5.52
C GLY A 155 1.99 -7.61 -6.71
N GLY A 156 2.16 -8.90 -6.40
CA GLY A 156 2.35 -9.94 -7.41
C GLY A 156 1.15 -10.02 -8.37
N GLY A 157 1.48 -10.35 -9.59
CA GLY A 157 0.53 -10.39 -10.67
C GLY A 157 1.12 -9.84 -11.96
N LEU A 158 1.64 -8.63 -12.11
CA LEU A 158 1.58 -7.52 -11.16
C LEU A 158 0.15 -7.01 -11.01
N THR A 159 -0.18 -6.60 -9.79
CA THR A 159 -1.47 -5.97 -9.46
C THR A 159 -1.23 -4.61 -8.81
N TRP A 160 -2.21 -3.74 -8.89
CA TRP A 160 -2.22 -2.45 -8.20
C TRP A 160 -3.64 -2.07 -7.83
N GLY A 161 -3.76 -1.21 -6.84
CA GLY A 161 -5.05 -0.68 -6.42
C GLY A 161 -4.90 0.55 -5.55
N GLY A 162 -5.93 1.36 -5.56
CA GLY A 162 -6.04 2.54 -4.73
C GLY A 162 -7.47 2.78 -4.32
N MET A 163 -7.68 3.36 -3.14
CA MET A 163 -8.98 3.82 -2.70
C MET A 163 -8.88 5.11 -1.91
N ILE A 164 -9.96 5.89 -1.94
CA ILE A 164 -10.19 7.00 -1.02
C ILE A 164 -11.36 6.61 -0.13
N VAL A 165 -11.20 6.80 1.18
CA VAL A 165 -12.21 6.52 2.21
C VAL A 165 -12.12 7.56 3.32
N GLU A 166 -13.21 7.74 4.06
CA GLU A 166 -13.23 8.48 5.30
C GLU A 166 -13.03 7.52 6.48
N TYR A 167 -12.16 7.89 7.42
CA TYR A 167 -11.98 7.15 8.66
C TYR A 167 -13.08 7.50 9.66
N LYS A 168 -13.70 6.49 10.26
CA LYS A 168 -14.81 6.67 11.22
C LYS A 168 -14.43 6.41 12.68
N GLY A 169 -13.30 5.80 12.92
CA GLY A 169 -12.84 5.39 14.25
C GLY A 169 -12.80 3.90 14.46
#